data_8620a3f48a9d07338b24a1410965840f
#
_entry.id   8620a3f48a9d07338b24a1410965840f
#
_cell.length_a   1.000
_cell.length_b   1.000
_cell.length_c   1.000
_cell.angle_alpha   90.00
_cell.angle_beta   90.00
_cell.angle_gamma   90.00
#
_symmetry.space_group_name_H-M   'P 1'
#
loop_
_entity.id
_entity.type
_entity.pdbx_description
1 polymer ?
#
loop_
_entity_poly.entity_id
_entity_poly.type
_entity_poly.pdbx_seq_one_letter_code
_entity_poly.pdbx_strand_id
1 'polypeptide(L)'
;PYRRQRQMCIRDRYYEELVEQFPLISIEDGLSEEDYAGWKVLTYRLGEKVQLVGDDLFVTNVKRLSDGIEKGIANAILIKPNQIGTLSETLDAILMAQKEGYRTIISHRSGDTEDTTIADLAVAVNAGQIKTGAPCRAERTAKYNQLMRIEEELGNNGSYGR
;
A
#
# COMPACT_ATOMS: atom_id res chain seq x y z
N PRO A 1 -6.78 27.04 14.15
CA PRO A 1 -7.29 25.68 14.50
C PRO A 1 -8.60 25.35 13.78
N TYR A 2 -9.57 26.25 13.78
CA TYR A 2 -10.91 26.04 13.18
C TYR A 2 -10.90 25.69 11.70
N ARG A 3 -10.00 26.25 10.89
CA ARG A 3 -9.91 25.99 9.45
C ARG A 3 -9.40 24.58 9.12
N ARG A 4 -8.44 24.07 9.90
CA ARG A 4 -7.90 22.71 9.72
C ARG A 4 -8.92 21.66 10.12
N GLN A 5 -9.57 21.80 11.27
CA GLN A 5 -10.65 20.89 11.70
C GLN A 5 -11.82 20.84 10.72
N ARG A 6 -12.21 21.99 10.16
CA ARG A 6 -13.28 22.04 9.16
C ARG A 6 -12.91 21.37 7.85
N GLN A 7 -11.64 21.45 7.41
CA GLN A 7 -11.14 20.76 6.23
C GLN A 7 -11.02 19.24 6.44
N MET A 8 -10.66 18.80 7.64
CA MET A 8 -10.68 17.38 8.03
C MET A 8 -12.09 16.80 7.92
N CYS A 9 -13.06 17.40 8.60
CA CYS A 9 -14.46 16.94 8.56
C CYS A 9 -15.06 16.90 7.14
N ILE A 10 -14.64 17.81 6.26
CA ILE A 10 -15.11 17.83 4.85
C ILE A 10 -14.52 16.66 4.07
N ARG A 11 -13.22 16.37 4.22
CA ARG A 11 -12.55 15.26 3.53
C ARG A 11 -13.01 13.90 4.01
N ASP A 12 -13.14 13.73 5.31
CA ASP A 12 -13.63 12.47 5.89
C ASP A 12 -15.02 12.14 5.36
N ARG A 13 -15.93 13.13 5.37
CA ARG A 13 -17.27 12.97 4.81
C ARG A 13 -17.24 12.67 3.32
N TYR A 14 -16.36 13.31 2.56
CA TYR A 14 -16.21 13.05 1.14
C TYR A 14 -15.79 11.60 0.87
N TYR A 15 -14.82 11.05 1.62
CA TYR A 15 -14.43 9.65 1.48
C TYR A 15 -15.54 8.69 1.94
N GLU A 16 -16.27 9.02 3.00
CA GLU A 16 -17.44 8.24 3.41
C GLU A 16 -18.49 8.17 2.29
N GLU A 17 -18.83 9.30 1.70
CA GLU A 17 -19.76 9.37 0.57
C GLU A 17 -19.28 8.57 -0.64
N LEU A 18 -18.00 8.62 -0.97
CA LEU A 18 -17.42 7.83 -2.06
C LEU A 18 -17.49 6.32 -1.77
N VAL A 19 -17.18 5.90 -0.57
CA VAL A 19 -17.24 4.48 -0.15
C VAL A 19 -18.69 3.96 -0.15
N GLU A 20 -19.65 4.82 0.19
CA GLU A 20 -21.08 4.45 0.16
C GLU A 20 -21.65 4.39 -1.27
N GLN A 21 -21.17 5.26 -2.16
CA GLN A 21 -21.71 5.37 -3.52
C GLN A 21 -21.03 4.46 -4.53
N PHE A 22 -19.78 4.08 -4.29
CA PHE A 22 -18.96 3.31 -5.23
C PHE A 22 -18.33 2.09 -4.54
N PRO A 23 -18.04 1.01 -5.27
CA PRO A 23 -17.38 -0.18 -4.74
C PRO A 23 -15.87 0.07 -4.52
N LEU A 24 -15.54 1.09 -3.75
CA LEU A 24 -14.16 1.39 -3.39
C LEU A 24 -13.62 0.35 -2.42
N ILE A 25 -12.43 -0.16 -2.72
CA ILE A 25 -11.74 -1.16 -1.90
C ILE A 25 -10.46 -0.61 -1.26
N SER A 26 -9.92 0.49 -1.79
CA SER A 26 -8.65 1.05 -1.33
C SER A 26 -8.58 2.56 -1.57
N ILE A 27 -7.96 3.28 -0.62
CA ILE A 27 -7.63 4.71 -0.72
C ILE A 27 -6.16 4.85 -0.35
N GLU A 28 -5.35 5.41 -1.24
CA GLU A 28 -3.93 5.66 -1.02
C GLU A 28 -3.71 7.14 -0.72
N ASP A 29 -2.94 7.43 0.35
CA ASP A 29 -2.58 8.78 0.81
C ASP A 29 -3.78 9.74 0.85
N GLY A 30 -4.88 9.29 1.45
CA GLY A 30 -6.11 10.07 1.55
C GLY A 30 -5.96 11.41 2.28
N LEU A 31 -4.93 11.54 3.12
CA LEU A 31 -4.59 12.74 3.87
C LEU A 31 -3.08 13.00 3.78
N SER A 32 -2.67 14.21 4.21
CA SER A 32 -1.25 14.56 4.29
C SER A 32 -0.49 13.62 5.24
N GLU A 33 0.76 13.33 4.92
CA GLU A 33 1.68 12.50 5.70
C GLU A 33 1.96 13.04 7.12
N GLU A 34 1.66 14.32 7.37
CA GLU A 34 1.80 14.96 8.67
C GLU A 34 0.48 15.04 9.47
N ASP A 35 -0.64 14.66 8.87
CA ASP A 35 -1.96 14.79 9.50
C ASP A 35 -2.36 13.50 10.27
N TYR A 36 -1.55 13.11 11.23
CA TYR A 36 -1.80 11.91 12.05
C TYR A 36 -3.18 11.92 12.75
N ALA A 37 -3.65 13.10 13.15
CA ALA A 37 -4.96 13.23 13.79
C ALA A 37 -6.09 12.93 12.80
N GLY A 38 -5.99 13.43 11.58
CA GLY A 38 -6.91 13.11 10.49
C GLY A 38 -6.85 11.65 10.10
N TRP A 39 -5.66 11.08 9.95
CA TRP A 39 -5.47 9.67 9.65
C TRP A 39 -6.13 8.75 10.70
N LYS A 40 -6.02 9.09 11.98
CA LYS A 40 -6.68 8.33 13.05
C LYS A 40 -8.20 8.35 12.91
N VAL A 41 -8.79 9.50 12.62
CA VAL A 41 -10.24 9.64 12.42
C VAL A 41 -10.66 8.87 11.15
N LEU A 42 -9.93 9.01 10.06
CA LEU A 42 -10.20 8.30 8.79
C LEU A 42 -10.14 6.78 8.99
N THR A 43 -9.12 6.31 9.70
CA THR A 43 -8.97 4.87 9.99
C THR A 43 -10.11 4.35 10.86
N TYR A 44 -10.50 5.08 11.89
CA TYR A 44 -11.62 4.72 12.74
C TYR A 44 -12.94 4.59 11.96
N ARG A 45 -13.18 5.49 10.99
CA ARG A 45 -14.43 5.54 10.23
C ARG A 45 -14.49 4.54 9.07
N LEU A 46 -13.38 4.34 8.39
CA LEU A 46 -13.32 3.61 7.11
C LEU A 46 -12.42 2.38 7.12
N GLY A 47 -11.56 2.21 8.11
CA GLY A 47 -10.56 1.14 8.13
C GLY A 47 -11.13 -0.28 8.11
N GLU A 48 -12.36 -0.47 8.57
CA GLU A 48 -13.09 -1.75 8.50
C GLU A 48 -13.74 -2.01 7.12
N LYS A 49 -13.93 -0.94 6.33
CA LYS A 49 -14.64 -0.99 5.04
C LYS A 49 -13.69 -1.03 3.85
N VAL A 50 -12.59 -0.29 3.93
CA VAL A 50 -11.64 -0.11 2.83
C VAL A 50 -10.20 -0.20 3.32
N GLN A 51 -9.32 -0.53 2.41
CA GLN A 51 -7.88 -0.45 2.62
C GLN A 51 -7.42 1.00 2.60
N LEU A 52 -6.78 1.45 3.67
CA LEU A 52 -6.20 2.78 3.81
C LEU A 52 -4.68 2.65 3.74
N VAL A 53 -4.12 3.03 2.61
CA VAL A 53 -2.71 2.81 2.28
C VAL A 53 -1.90 4.06 2.58
N GLY A 54 -0.85 3.91 3.38
CA GLY A 54 0.18 4.94 3.55
C GLY A 54 1.32 4.72 2.55
N ASP A 55 1.50 5.67 1.61
CA ASP A 55 2.68 5.80 0.75
C ASP A 55 3.65 6.81 1.37
N ASP A 56 3.42 8.10 1.19
CA ASP A 56 4.24 9.17 1.76
C ASP A 56 4.15 9.21 3.30
N LEU A 57 3.05 8.71 3.85
CA LEU A 57 2.87 8.56 5.30
C LEU A 57 3.96 7.69 5.92
N PHE A 58 4.32 6.57 5.30
CA PHE A 58 5.25 5.57 5.85
C PHE A 58 6.60 5.51 5.15
N VAL A 59 6.68 5.88 3.88
CA VAL A 59 7.89 5.88 3.04
C VAL A 59 8.72 4.60 3.14
N THR A 60 8.06 3.43 3.26
CA THR A 60 8.70 2.11 3.46
C THR A 60 9.62 2.07 4.70
N ASN A 61 9.40 2.94 5.67
CA ASN A 61 10.27 3.10 6.83
C ASN A 61 9.71 2.42 8.07
N VAL A 62 10.47 1.48 8.65
CA VAL A 62 10.08 0.67 9.82
C VAL A 62 9.67 1.54 11.01
N LYS A 63 10.39 2.65 11.27
CA LYS A 63 10.09 3.52 12.40
C LYS A 63 8.77 4.28 12.20
N ARG A 64 8.56 4.84 11.01
CA ARG A 64 7.28 5.51 10.68
C ARG A 64 6.11 4.54 10.70
N LEU A 65 6.32 3.32 10.22
CA LEU A 65 5.31 2.27 10.26
C LEU A 65 4.99 1.89 11.71
N SER A 66 5.99 1.66 12.55
CA SER A 66 5.82 1.36 13.99
C SER A 66 5.03 2.47 14.71
N ASP A 67 5.39 3.73 14.46
CA ASP A 67 4.68 4.89 15.02
C ASP A 67 3.22 4.94 14.55
N GLY A 68 2.96 4.56 13.29
CA GLY A 68 1.61 4.50 12.73
C GLY A 68 0.77 3.40 13.32
N ILE A 69 1.33 2.22 13.48
CA ILE A 69 0.70 1.06 14.13
C ILE A 69 0.31 1.41 15.56
N GLU A 70 1.24 1.97 16.34
CA GLU A 70 0.99 2.38 17.72
C GLU A 70 -0.15 3.40 17.84
N LYS A 71 -0.26 4.31 16.86
CA LYS A 71 -1.30 5.33 16.82
C LYS A 71 -2.63 4.83 16.23
N GLY A 72 -2.67 3.64 15.65
CA GLY A 72 -3.84 3.07 14.97
C GLY A 72 -4.24 3.87 13.74
N ILE A 73 -3.29 4.22 12.87
CA ILE A 73 -3.50 4.98 11.63
C ILE A 73 -3.18 4.14 10.40
N ALA A 74 -4.01 4.22 9.36
CA ALA A 74 -3.99 3.37 8.17
C ALA A 74 -4.22 1.88 8.52
N ASN A 75 -4.19 0.99 7.54
CA ASN A 75 -4.24 -0.47 7.68
C ASN A 75 -3.49 -1.18 6.55
N ALA A 76 -2.75 -0.41 5.75
CA ALA A 76 -1.91 -0.92 4.68
C ALA A 76 -0.73 0.01 4.42
N ILE A 77 0.33 -0.53 3.86
CA ILE A 77 1.54 0.21 3.49
C ILE A 77 1.92 -0.06 2.03
N LEU A 78 2.32 0.99 1.32
CA LEU A 78 2.96 0.88 0.02
C LEU A 78 4.46 0.65 0.21
N ILE A 79 4.98 -0.39 -0.41
CA ILE A 79 6.37 -0.82 -0.29
C ILE A 79 7.13 -0.45 -1.56
N LYS A 80 8.12 0.41 -1.43
CA LYS A 80 9.03 0.84 -2.49
C LYS A 80 10.47 0.52 -2.07
N PRO A 81 11.08 -0.58 -2.51
CA PRO A 81 12.40 -1.02 -2.04
C PRO A 81 13.50 0.03 -2.15
N ASN A 82 13.47 0.84 -3.21
CA ASN A 82 14.46 1.90 -3.41
C ASN A 82 14.23 3.14 -2.53
N GLN A 83 13.11 3.24 -1.83
CA GLN A 83 12.81 4.35 -0.93
C GLN A 83 13.55 4.18 0.41
N ILE A 84 13.62 2.95 0.90
CA ILE A 84 14.42 2.61 2.08
C ILE A 84 15.88 2.24 1.71
N GLY A 85 16.09 1.58 0.57
CA GLY A 85 17.39 1.44 -0.07
C GLY A 85 18.01 0.04 -0.02
N THR A 86 17.61 -0.84 0.89
CA THR A 86 18.08 -2.22 0.95
C THR A 86 16.93 -3.22 0.97
N LEU A 87 17.18 -4.43 0.47
CA LEU A 87 16.19 -5.51 0.50
C LEU A 87 15.90 -5.95 1.95
N SER A 88 16.92 -5.97 2.81
CA SER A 88 16.74 -6.36 4.22
C SER A 88 15.79 -5.41 4.94
N GLU A 89 15.99 -4.10 4.84
CA GLU A 89 15.11 -3.11 5.46
C GLU A 89 13.70 -3.13 4.85
N THR A 90 13.61 -3.42 3.54
CA THR A 90 12.33 -3.63 2.86
C THR A 90 11.56 -4.82 3.46
N LEU A 91 12.26 -5.95 3.66
CA LEU A 91 11.68 -7.14 4.26
C LEU A 91 11.28 -6.90 5.73
N ASP A 92 12.08 -6.16 6.49
CA ASP A 92 11.76 -5.79 7.87
C ASP A 92 10.45 -4.97 7.94
N ALA A 93 10.26 -4.02 7.02
CA ALA A 93 9.03 -3.25 6.93
C ALA A 93 7.81 -4.13 6.55
N ILE A 94 7.99 -5.03 5.58
CA ILE A 94 6.94 -5.96 5.16
C ILE A 94 6.54 -6.88 6.31
N LEU A 95 7.51 -7.52 6.95
CA LEU A 95 7.27 -8.46 8.04
C LEU A 95 6.60 -7.77 9.24
N MET A 96 7.03 -6.55 9.57
CA MET A 96 6.38 -5.75 10.62
C MET A 96 4.91 -5.48 10.26
N ALA A 97 4.64 -4.99 9.04
CA ALA A 97 3.29 -4.71 8.57
C ALA A 97 2.40 -5.95 8.68
N GLN A 98 2.84 -7.07 8.11
CA GLN A 98 2.08 -8.33 8.11
C GLN A 98 1.81 -8.87 9.51
N LYS A 99 2.80 -8.79 10.41
CA LYS A 99 2.66 -9.24 11.81
C LYS A 99 1.58 -8.46 12.56
N GLU A 100 1.45 -7.17 12.26
CA GLU A 100 0.48 -6.28 12.89
C GLU A 100 -0.85 -6.16 12.11
N GLY A 101 -1.05 -7.04 11.11
CA GLY A 101 -2.30 -7.13 10.35
C GLY A 101 -2.46 -6.07 9.25
N TYR A 102 -1.41 -5.30 8.96
CA TYR A 102 -1.41 -4.37 7.83
C TYR A 102 -1.21 -5.12 6.52
N ARG A 103 -1.93 -4.73 5.49
CA ARG A 103 -1.70 -5.22 4.14
C ARG A 103 -0.48 -4.53 3.52
N THR A 104 0.20 -5.25 2.63
CA THR A 104 1.37 -4.74 1.92
C THR A 104 1.09 -4.70 0.43
N ILE A 105 1.47 -3.61 -0.23
CA ILE A 105 1.39 -3.45 -1.68
C ILE A 105 2.79 -3.18 -2.20
N ILE A 106 3.35 -4.09 -2.98
CA ILE A 106 4.66 -3.89 -3.59
C ILE A 106 4.51 -2.94 -4.78
N SER A 107 5.32 -1.89 -4.83
CA SER A 107 5.13 -0.81 -5.80
C SER A 107 6.36 -0.54 -6.64
N HIS A 108 6.11 -0.22 -7.90
CA HIS A 108 7.06 0.39 -8.82
C HIS A 108 7.28 1.87 -8.51
N ARG A 109 8.13 2.51 -9.30
CA ARG A 109 8.31 3.97 -9.33
C ARG A 109 7.94 4.51 -10.72
N SER A 110 7.74 5.83 -10.81
CA SER A 110 7.43 6.50 -12.09
C SER A 110 8.53 6.32 -13.14
N GLY A 111 9.79 6.34 -12.73
CA GLY A 111 10.98 6.14 -13.58
C GLY A 111 11.52 4.71 -13.53
N ASP A 112 10.65 3.70 -13.57
CA ASP A 112 11.04 2.31 -13.49
C ASP A 112 11.70 1.78 -14.78
N THR A 113 12.35 0.62 -14.67
CA THR A 113 13.00 -0.12 -15.76
C THR A 113 12.26 -1.44 -16.04
N GLU A 114 12.76 -2.24 -16.98
CA GLU A 114 12.21 -3.59 -17.25
C GLU A 114 12.64 -4.64 -16.20
N ASP A 115 13.33 -4.26 -15.12
CA ASP A 115 13.64 -5.13 -14.00
C ASP A 115 12.36 -5.68 -13.37
N THR A 116 12.35 -6.97 -13.01
CA THR A 116 11.16 -7.69 -12.52
C THR A 116 11.20 -8.00 -11.02
N THR A 117 12.24 -7.59 -10.32
CA THR A 117 12.47 -7.92 -8.90
C THR A 117 11.25 -7.66 -8.02
N ILE A 118 10.48 -6.58 -8.26
CA ILE A 118 9.30 -6.29 -7.47
C ILE A 118 8.15 -7.29 -7.69
N ALA A 119 8.08 -7.94 -8.85
CA ALA A 119 7.10 -9.00 -9.11
C ALA A 119 7.47 -10.27 -8.33
N ASP A 120 8.74 -10.66 -8.38
CA ASP A 120 9.26 -11.78 -7.60
C ASP A 120 9.09 -11.53 -6.10
N LEU A 121 9.42 -10.33 -5.62
CA LEU A 121 9.24 -9.94 -4.23
C LEU A 121 7.78 -10.02 -3.79
N ALA A 122 6.84 -9.51 -4.61
CA ALA A 122 5.42 -9.53 -4.26
C ALA A 122 4.89 -10.95 -4.01
N VAL A 123 5.33 -11.91 -4.81
CA VAL A 123 4.96 -13.31 -4.62
C VAL A 123 5.73 -13.94 -3.46
N ALA A 124 7.03 -13.72 -3.36
CA ALA A 124 7.89 -14.30 -2.34
C ALA A 124 7.46 -13.95 -0.91
N VAL A 125 6.96 -12.72 -0.70
CA VAL A 125 6.47 -12.27 0.62
C VAL A 125 4.97 -12.43 0.80
N ASN A 126 4.29 -13.04 -0.18
CA ASN A 126 2.83 -13.18 -0.19
C ASN A 126 2.10 -11.84 0.07
N ALA A 127 2.52 -10.79 -0.62
CA ALA A 127 1.92 -9.46 -0.45
C ALA A 127 0.46 -9.40 -0.89
N GLY A 128 0.06 -10.26 -1.82
CA GLY A 128 -1.29 -10.33 -2.39
C GLY A 128 -1.62 -9.18 -3.35
N GLN A 129 -0.80 -8.14 -3.40
CA GLN A 129 -1.02 -6.93 -4.20
C GLN A 129 0.27 -6.36 -4.76
N ILE A 130 0.18 -5.86 -5.99
CA ILE A 130 1.26 -5.12 -6.65
C ILE A 130 0.70 -3.88 -7.35
N LYS A 131 1.39 -2.75 -7.22
CA LYS A 131 1.12 -1.52 -7.96
C LYS A 131 2.22 -1.32 -8.98
N THR A 132 1.96 -1.61 -10.26
CA THR A 132 2.99 -1.58 -11.29
C THR A 132 2.57 -0.89 -12.60
N GLY A 133 1.56 -0.04 -12.52
CA GLY A 133 1.07 0.77 -13.64
C GLY A 133 0.12 0.02 -14.57
N ALA A 134 -0.29 0.67 -15.64
CA ALA A 134 -1.14 0.07 -16.65
C ALA A 134 -0.35 -0.99 -17.47
N PRO A 135 -1.02 -2.00 -18.08
CA PRO A 135 -0.38 -3.02 -18.90
C PRO A 135 0.06 -2.45 -20.27
N CYS A 136 0.82 -1.39 -20.24
CA CYS A 136 1.43 -0.75 -21.40
C CYS A 136 2.81 -0.21 -21.01
N ARG A 137 3.69 -0.03 -21.98
CA ARG A 137 5.14 0.25 -21.83
C ARG A 137 5.91 -0.95 -21.26
N ALA A 138 7.10 -1.19 -21.79
CA ALA A 138 7.91 -2.37 -21.47
C ALA A 138 8.26 -2.47 -19.97
N GLU A 139 8.59 -1.36 -19.35
CA GLU A 139 8.91 -1.29 -17.91
C GLU A 139 7.73 -1.68 -16.98
N ARG A 140 6.49 -1.68 -17.51
CA ARG A 140 5.30 -2.12 -16.77
C ARG A 140 4.93 -3.56 -17.11
N THR A 141 4.85 -3.84 -18.41
CA THR A 141 4.47 -5.19 -18.89
C THR A 141 5.47 -6.25 -18.49
N ALA A 142 6.76 -5.91 -18.31
CA ALA A 142 7.77 -6.83 -17.80
C ALA A 142 7.35 -7.47 -16.46
N LYS A 143 6.77 -6.68 -15.52
CA LYS A 143 6.31 -7.19 -14.23
C LYS A 143 5.09 -8.11 -14.36
N TYR A 144 4.13 -7.74 -15.20
CA TYR A 144 2.97 -8.61 -15.50
C TYR A 144 3.40 -9.92 -16.14
N ASN A 145 4.32 -9.86 -17.11
CA ASN A 145 4.86 -11.06 -17.74
C ASN A 145 5.61 -11.94 -16.73
N GLN A 146 6.32 -11.35 -15.79
CA GLN A 146 7.00 -12.09 -14.73
C GLN A 146 6.01 -12.78 -13.79
N LEU A 147 4.94 -12.11 -13.39
CA LEU A 147 3.88 -12.75 -12.59
C LEU A 147 3.26 -13.94 -13.30
N MET A 148 3.03 -13.86 -14.63
CA MET A 148 2.54 -14.99 -15.40
C MET A 148 3.53 -16.15 -15.45
N ARG A 149 4.85 -15.90 -15.57
CA ARG A 149 5.87 -16.95 -15.49
C ARG A 149 5.90 -17.63 -14.13
N ILE A 150 5.78 -16.84 -13.04
CA ILE A 150 5.71 -17.38 -11.69
C ILE A 150 4.45 -18.25 -11.54
N GLU A 151 3.32 -17.82 -12.07
CA GLU A 151 2.08 -18.60 -12.05
C GLU A 151 2.25 -19.94 -12.78
N GLU A 152 2.90 -19.94 -13.95
CA GLU A 152 3.22 -21.17 -14.68
C GLU A 152 4.12 -22.12 -13.86
N GLU A 153 5.14 -21.59 -13.18
CA GLU A 153 6.04 -22.37 -12.31
C GLU A 153 5.33 -22.95 -11.09
N LEU A 154 4.45 -22.20 -10.47
CA LEU A 154 3.68 -22.61 -9.29
C LEU A 154 2.60 -23.64 -9.64
N GLY A 155 2.04 -23.57 -10.83
CA GLY A 155 0.96 -24.43 -11.29
C GLY A 155 -0.21 -24.47 -10.29
N ASN A 156 -0.60 -25.67 -9.87
CA ASN A 156 -1.70 -25.85 -8.94
C ASN A 156 -1.40 -25.41 -7.48
N ASN A 157 -0.16 -25.04 -7.16
CA ASN A 157 0.23 -24.52 -5.85
C ASN A 157 0.06 -22.99 -5.76
N GLY A 158 -0.19 -22.34 -6.89
CA GLY A 158 -0.47 -20.90 -6.93
C GLY A 158 -1.89 -20.60 -6.45
N SER A 159 -2.05 -19.53 -5.67
CA SER A 159 -3.36 -18.95 -5.36
C SER A 159 -3.32 -17.45 -5.61
N TYR A 160 -4.40 -16.92 -6.19
CA TYR A 160 -4.52 -15.48 -6.38
C TYR A 160 -4.83 -14.80 -5.04
N GLY A 161 -4.10 -13.76 -4.69
CA GLY A 161 -4.36 -12.97 -3.48
C GLY A 161 -5.75 -12.32 -3.52
N ARG A 162 -6.43 -12.28 -2.39
CA ARG A 162 -7.73 -11.61 -2.19
C ARG A 162 -7.66 -10.65 -1.02
#